data_88fc5016366cf96f679996775bcbed5c
#
_entry.id   88fc5016366cf96f679996775bcbed5c
#
_cell.length_a   1.000
_cell.length_b   1.000
_cell.length_c   1.000
_cell.angle_alpha   90.00
_cell.angle_beta   90.00
_cell.angle_gamma   90.00
#
_symmetry.space_group_name_H-M   'P 1'
#
loop_
_entity.id
_entity.type
_entity.pdbx_description
1 polymer ?
#
loop_
_entity_poly.entity_id
_entity_poly.type
_entity_poly.pdbx_seq_one_letter_code
_entity_poly.pdbx_strand_id
1 'polypeptide(L)'
;YGGTPQGGIISPILANIYLDQLDKYMEEYIVRFDKGKRKEVNKQYRHYQRKKGRAKNALKKAQTAEERDEVLRLVKAYDGLMLKTSSRNDMDENYKRLKYVRYADDFLCGVIGSKEDATNIKADIKKFLETKLKLELSEEKTLITHSETPAKFLGFEIRNRKCSATKRDSLGRKKRSLSKTIEIKIPLDTVKKKLLAFDVVEIKKHNGKEIWKPKARPELNFNDDLEILQRYNSEIRGFYNYFGIAVNCAKQMNNFGHIMEYSMYKTFAAKYRSKVTKI
;
A
#
# COMPACT_ATOMS: atom_id res chain seq x y z
N TYR A 1 20.87 2.88 -32.73
CA TYR A 1 20.64 1.91 -31.66
C TYR A 1 21.17 2.50 -30.35
N GLY A 2 20.27 2.98 -29.50
CA GLY A 2 20.60 3.48 -28.14
C GLY A 2 20.11 2.48 -27.11
N GLY A 3 20.92 2.20 -26.10
CA GLY A 3 20.54 1.40 -24.95
C GLY A 3 21.56 0.31 -24.60
N THR A 4 21.45 -0.21 -23.38
CA THR A 4 22.25 -1.36 -22.94
C THR A 4 21.58 -2.66 -23.36
N PRO A 5 22.32 -3.73 -23.68
CA PRO A 5 21.75 -5.03 -24.00
C PRO A 5 20.87 -5.53 -22.85
N GLN A 6 19.63 -5.92 -23.16
CA GLN A 6 18.75 -6.54 -22.17
C GLN A 6 19.33 -7.88 -21.70
N GLY A 7 19.39 -8.09 -20.36
CA GLY A 7 19.89 -9.34 -19.76
C GLY A 7 21.39 -9.37 -19.44
N GLY A 8 22.13 -8.31 -19.67
CA GLY A 8 23.53 -8.22 -19.25
C GLY A 8 23.67 -8.19 -17.72
N ILE A 9 24.59 -8.96 -17.16
CA ILE A 9 24.84 -9.04 -15.70
C ILE A 9 25.18 -7.67 -15.10
N ILE A 10 25.86 -6.80 -15.83
CA ILE A 10 26.31 -5.46 -15.44
C ILE A 10 25.19 -4.41 -15.61
N SER A 11 24.18 -4.64 -16.45
CA SER A 11 23.16 -3.65 -16.79
C SER A 11 22.44 -3.04 -15.57
N PRO A 12 22.03 -3.81 -14.52
CA PRO A 12 21.39 -3.24 -13.34
C PRO A 12 22.33 -2.33 -12.54
N ILE A 13 23.62 -2.63 -12.48
CA ILE A 13 24.61 -1.83 -11.76
C ILE A 13 24.82 -0.49 -12.49
N LEU A 14 25.04 -0.54 -13.81
CA LEU A 14 25.20 0.66 -14.63
C LEU A 14 23.97 1.55 -14.61
N ALA A 15 22.77 0.97 -14.69
CA ALA A 15 21.52 1.70 -14.58
C ALA A 15 21.40 2.41 -13.23
N ASN A 16 21.77 1.76 -12.12
CA ASN A 16 21.74 2.37 -10.80
C ASN A 16 22.78 3.49 -10.64
N ILE A 17 23.99 3.33 -11.16
CA ILE A 17 25.02 4.39 -11.18
C ILE A 17 24.53 5.60 -11.99
N TYR A 18 23.92 5.35 -13.14
CA TYR A 18 23.40 6.42 -13.98
C TYR A 18 22.24 7.18 -13.34
N LEU A 19 21.28 6.46 -12.75
CA LEU A 19 20.12 7.02 -12.07
C LEU A 19 20.42 7.59 -10.68
N ASP A 20 21.62 7.39 -10.11
CA ASP A 20 22.07 8.07 -8.88
C ASP A 20 22.04 9.61 -9.02
N GLN A 21 22.23 10.12 -10.24
CA GLN A 21 22.08 11.55 -10.51
C GLN A 21 20.63 12.04 -10.28
N LEU A 22 19.63 11.22 -10.60
CA LEU A 22 18.23 11.52 -10.27
C LEU A 22 18.01 11.49 -8.76
N ASP A 23 18.59 10.53 -8.05
CA ASP A 23 18.47 10.42 -6.59
C ASP A 23 19.04 11.68 -5.91
N LYS A 24 20.23 12.12 -6.31
CA LYS A 24 20.86 13.38 -5.82
C LYS A 24 20.02 14.62 -6.14
N TYR A 25 19.50 14.70 -7.36
CA TYR A 25 18.60 15.79 -7.74
C TYR A 25 17.35 15.82 -6.84
N MET A 26 16.76 14.64 -6.57
CA MET A 26 15.58 14.54 -5.71
C MET A 26 15.88 14.87 -4.23
N GLU A 27 17.05 14.51 -3.72
CA GLU A 27 17.47 14.90 -2.37
C GLU A 27 17.55 16.44 -2.23
N GLU A 28 18.18 17.12 -3.17
CA GLU A 28 18.23 18.59 -3.20
C GLU A 28 16.83 19.21 -3.38
N TYR A 29 16.00 18.59 -4.23
CA TYR A 29 14.62 19.04 -4.47
C TYR A 29 13.78 18.94 -3.20
N ILE A 30 13.90 17.85 -2.44
CA ILE A 30 13.21 17.65 -1.16
C ILE A 30 13.55 18.76 -0.18
N VAL A 31 14.83 19.13 -0.03
CA VAL A 31 15.27 20.20 0.87
C VAL A 31 14.64 21.54 0.50
N ARG A 32 14.52 21.84 -0.79
CA ARG A 32 13.88 23.07 -1.28
C ARG A 32 12.35 23.06 -1.15
N PHE A 33 11.73 21.92 -1.34
CA PHE A 33 10.28 21.77 -1.32
C PHE A 33 9.70 21.69 0.09
N ASP A 34 10.40 21.06 1.03
CA ASP A 34 9.94 20.84 2.39
C ASP A 34 9.79 22.18 3.13
N LYS A 35 8.58 22.43 3.68
CA LYS A 35 8.23 23.67 4.36
C LYS A 35 7.58 23.41 5.71
N GLY A 36 7.92 24.22 6.71
CA GLY A 36 7.33 24.20 8.05
C GLY A 36 7.77 23.01 8.91
N LYS A 37 7.66 23.12 10.22
CA LYS A 37 7.99 22.03 11.17
C LYS A 37 6.78 21.15 11.52
N ARG A 38 5.58 21.73 11.58
CA ARG A 38 4.34 21.07 11.96
C ARG A 38 3.16 21.68 11.24
N LYS A 39 2.16 20.84 10.86
CA LYS A 39 0.86 21.32 10.38
C LYS A 39 0.15 22.15 11.45
N GLU A 40 -0.56 23.19 11.04
CA GLU A 40 -1.39 24.02 11.89
C GLU A 40 -2.49 23.20 12.57
N VAL A 41 -2.84 23.56 13.79
CA VAL A 41 -3.95 22.93 14.49
C VAL A 41 -5.29 23.37 13.89
N ASN A 42 -6.14 22.42 13.56
CA ASN A 42 -7.46 22.72 13.04
C ASN A 42 -8.26 23.57 14.04
N LYS A 43 -8.74 24.75 13.60
CA LYS A 43 -9.46 25.72 14.43
C LYS A 43 -10.70 25.11 15.08
N GLN A 44 -11.44 24.29 14.32
CA GLN A 44 -12.66 23.62 14.81
C GLN A 44 -12.33 22.55 15.86
N TYR A 45 -11.28 21.76 15.64
CA TYR A 45 -10.81 20.78 16.63
C TYR A 45 -10.39 21.48 17.94
N ARG A 46 -9.64 22.59 17.84
CA ARG A 46 -9.24 23.40 19.01
C ARG A 46 -10.45 23.98 19.75
N HIS A 47 -11.48 24.40 19.02
CA HIS A 47 -12.74 24.86 19.62
C HIS A 47 -13.37 23.74 20.47
N TYR A 48 -13.57 22.54 19.91
CA TYR A 48 -14.13 21.41 20.63
C TYR A 48 -13.26 21.00 21.84
N GLN A 49 -11.95 21.02 21.68
CA GLN A 49 -11.02 20.74 22.78
C GLN A 49 -11.18 21.71 23.95
N ARG A 50 -11.33 23.02 23.66
CA ARG A 50 -11.59 24.05 24.70
C ARG A 50 -12.93 23.84 25.39
N LYS A 51 -14.00 23.58 24.61
CA LYS A 51 -15.34 23.31 25.16
C LYS A 51 -15.33 22.08 26.06
N LYS A 52 -14.69 20.99 25.61
CA LYS A 52 -14.48 19.80 26.44
C LYS A 52 -13.71 20.09 27.72
N GLY A 53 -12.66 20.91 27.66
CA GLY A 53 -11.89 21.32 28.84
C GLY A 53 -12.76 22.07 29.87
N ARG A 54 -13.58 23.01 29.39
CA ARG A 54 -14.53 23.74 30.23
C ARG A 54 -15.55 22.80 30.87
N ALA A 55 -16.13 21.88 30.11
CA ALA A 55 -17.08 20.88 30.63
C ALA A 55 -16.40 19.96 31.68
N LYS A 56 -15.17 19.54 31.48
CA LYS A 56 -14.43 18.77 32.49
C LYS A 56 -14.18 19.54 33.79
N ASN A 57 -13.94 20.84 33.70
CA ASN A 57 -13.76 21.68 34.88
C ASN A 57 -15.11 21.91 35.59
N ALA A 58 -16.21 22.04 34.85
CA ALA A 58 -17.56 22.09 35.43
C ALA A 58 -17.90 20.76 36.13
N LEU A 59 -17.52 19.59 35.56
CA LEU A 59 -17.72 18.29 36.20
C LEU A 59 -17.06 18.18 37.59
N LYS A 60 -15.92 18.82 37.77
CA LYS A 60 -15.22 18.84 39.07
C LYS A 60 -15.94 19.70 40.11
N LYS A 61 -16.78 20.65 39.67
CA LYS A 61 -17.51 21.60 40.51
C LYS A 61 -18.97 21.19 40.73
N ALA A 62 -19.50 20.23 39.98
CA ALA A 62 -20.88 19.79 40.07
C ALA A 62 -21.15 19.11 41.41
N GLN A 63 -22.19 19.58 42.11
CA GLN A 63 -22.58 19.12 43.44
C GLN A 63 -23.70 18.08 43.38
N THR A 64 -24.61 18.16 42.39
CA THR A 64 -25.73 17.23 42.24
C THR A 64 -25.42 16.12 41.21
N ALA A 65 -26.13 14.99 41.35
CA ALA A 65 -25.98 13.87 40.39
C ALA A 65 -26.51 14.26 39.01
N GLU A 66 -27.56 15.03 38.92
CA GLU A 66 -28.15 15.49 37.66
C GLU A 66 -27.22 16.42 36.90
N GLU A 67 -26.61 17.39 37.55
CA GLU A 67 -25.59 18.27 36.97
C GLU A 67 -24.38 17.47 36.44
N ARG A 68 -23.94 16.44 37.19
CA ARG A 68 -22.84 15.57 36.77
C ARG A 68 -23.18 14.80 35.51
N ASP A 69 -24.40 14.28 35.42
CA ASP A 69 -24.83 13.52 34.26
C ASP A 69 -24.97 14.39 33.02
N GLU A 70 -25.50 15.60 33.14
CA GLU A 70 -25.58 16.54 32.04
C GLU A 70 -24.20 16.93 31.52
N VAL A 71 -23.28 17.28 32.40
CA VAL A 71 -21.91 17.65 32.04
C VAL A 71 -21.15 16.45 31.40
N LEU A 72 -21.38 15.22 31.89
CA LEU A 72 -20.83 14.02 31.31
C LEU A 72 -21.31 13.77 29.86
N ARG A 73 -22.61 14.05 29.61
CA ARG A 73 -23.17 13.99 28.23
C ARG A 73 -22.46 14.99 27.32
N LEU A 74 -22.23 16.22 27.78
CA LEU A 74 -21.50 17.24 27.03
C LEU A 74 -20.03 16.81 26.74
N VAL A 75 -19.34 16.27 27.74
CA VAL A 75 -17.96 15.75 27.53
C VAL A 75 -17.94 14.64 26.48
N LYS A 76 -18.90 13.70 26.55
CA LYS A 76 -19.02 12.61 25.54
C LYS A 76 -19.34 13.15 24.14
N ALA A 77 -20.22 14.17 24.05
CA ALA A 77 -20.57 14.80 22.77
C ALA A 77 -19.33 15.46 22.12
N TYR A 78 -18.58 16.27 22.90
CA TYR A 78 -17.35 16.88 22.37
C TYR A 78 -16.28 15.86 22.02
N ASP A 79 -16.16 14.75 22.73
CA ASP A 79 -15.28 13.64 22.35
C ASP A 79 -15.67 13.05 20.98
N GLY A 80 -16.97 12.86 20.77
CA GLY A 80 -17.50 12.40 19.49
C GLY A 80 -17.18 13.35 18.34
N LEU A 81 -17.36 14.66 18.55
CA LEU A 81 -17.03 15.70 17.56
C LEU A 81 -15.53 15.76 17.26
N MET A 82 -14.68 15.68 18.29
CA MET A 82 -13.23 15.63 18.12
C MET A 82 -12.77 14.39 17.37
N LEU A 83 -13.40 13.23 17.56
CA LEU A 83 -13.10 12.02 16.81
C LEU A 83 -13.48 12.13 15.32
N LYS A 84 -14.48 12.93 14.97
CA LYS A 84 -14.90 13.20 13.59
C LYS A 84 -14.05 14.28 12.90
N THR A 85 -13.42 15.17 13.65
CA THR A 85 -12.66 16.32 13.13
C THR A 85 -11.16 16.01 13.12
N SER A 86 -10.47 16.35 12.04
CA SER A 86 -8.99 16.24 11.99
C SER A 86 -8.36 17.19 13.01
N SER A 87 -7.39 16.72 13.79
CA SER A 87 -6.68 17.56 14.79
C SER A 87 -5.74 18.60 14.14
N ARG A 88 -5.33 18.35 12.90
CA ARG A 88 -4.47 19.23 12.12
C ARG A 88 -5.18 19.65 10.84
N ASN A 89 -4.80 20.80 10.30
CA ASN A 89 -5.26 21.22 8.98
C ASN A 89 -4.61 20.32 7.92
N ASP A 90 -5.43 19.63 7.13
CA ASP A 90 -4.93 18.70 6.12
C ASP A 90 -4.33 19.43 4.91
N MET A 91 -4.89 20.60 4.56
CA MET A 91 -4.47 21.47 3.45
C MET A 91 -3.76 22.72 4.01
N ASP A 92 -2.70 22.53 4.78
CA ASP A 92 -1.90 23.61 5.32
C ASP A 92 -0.81 24.02 4.32
N GLU A 93 -0.95 25.17 3.71
CA GLU A 93 -0.01 25.72 2.72
C GLU A 93 1.38 26.02 3.30
N ASN A 94 1.48 26.15 4.63
CA ASN A 94 2.73 26.36 5.34
C ASN A 94 3.43 25.06 5.73
N TYR A 95 2.86 23.92 5.36
CA TYR A 95 3.44 22.60 5.64
C TYR A 95 3.45 21.74 4.37
N LYS A 96 4.61 21.59 3.76
CA LYS A 96 4.83 20.76 2.58
C LYS A 96 5.88 19.69 2.88
N ARG A 97 5.70 18.51 2.33
CA ARG A 97 6.67 17.40 2.41
C ARG A 97 6.67 16.61 1.12
N LEU A 98 7.85 16.27 0.69
CA LEU A 98 8.11 15.34 -0.40
C LEU A 98 8.92 14.16 0.14
N LYS A 99 8.51 12.96 -0.21
CA LYS A 99 9.27 11.72 0.00
C LYS A 99 9.41 11.02 -1.33
N TYR A 100 10.60 10.56 -1.60
CA TYR A 100 10.98 9.89 -2.82
C TYR A 100 11.59 8.53 -2.48
N VAL A 101 11.27 7.52 -3.27
CA VAL A 101 11.89 6.20 -3.25
C VAL A 101 11.96 5.66 -4.66
N ARG A 102 13.07 5.05 -5.02
CA ARG A 102 13.31 4.43 -6.33
C ARG A 102 13.75 2.98 -6.16
N TYR A 103 13.33 2.16 -7.09
CA TYR A 103 13.82 0.81 -7.27
C TYR A 103 14.04 0.58 -8.77
N ALA A 104 15.30 0.46 -9.17
CA ALA A 104 15.74 0.47 -10.56
C ALA A 104 15.19 1.72 -11.30
N ASP A 105 14.40 1.53 -12.33
CA ASP A 105 13.74 2.58 -13.13
C ASP A 105 12.38 3.01 -12.59
N ASP A 106 11.78 2.24 -11.68
CA ASP A 106 10.52 2.60 -11.03
C ASP A 106 10.74 3.54 -9.83
N PHE A 107 9.97 4.61 -9.71
CA PHE A 107 9.99 5.48 -8.55
C PHE A 107 8.61 5.85 -8.04
N LEU A 108 8.53 6.20 -6.76
CA LEU A 108 7.32 6.68 -6.10
C LEU A 108 7.60 7.94 -5.32
N CYS A 109 6.78 8.97 -5.54
CA CYS A 109 6.81 10.23 -4.80
C CYS A 109 5.58 10.37 -3.91
N GLY A 110 5.78 10.55 -2.61
CA GLY A 110 4.72 10.89 -1.66
C GLY A 110 4.73 12.38 -1.36
N VAL A 111 3.67 13.10 -1.76
CA VAL A 111 3.59 14.56 -1.64
C VAL A 111 2.55 14.95 -0.60
N ILE A 112 2.94 15.79 0.37
CA ILE A 112 2.03 16.57 1.20
C ILE A 112 2.05 17.98 0.66
N GLY A 113 1.01 18.36 -0.08
CA GLY A 113 0.89 19.63 -0.79
C GLY A 113 -0.38 19.64 -1.63
N SER A 114 -0.50 20.61 -2.53
CA SER A 114 -1.59 20.70 -3.49
C SER A 114 -1.41 19.74 -4.68
N LYS A 115 -2.45 19.57 -5.50
CA LYS A 115 -2.34 18.85 -6.76
C LYS A 115 -1.39 19.57 -7.73
N GLU A 116 -1.37 20.88 -7.68
CA GLU A 116 -0.47 21.73 -8.47
C GLU A 116 0.99 21.47 -8.09
N ASP A 117 1.31 21.38 -6.79
CA ASP A 117 2.65 20.99 -6.32
C ASP A 117 3.09 19.65 -6.92
N ALA A 118 2.20 18.65 -6.93
CA ALA A 118 2.50 17.34 -7.50
C ALA A 118 2.71 17.41 -9.02
N THR A 119 1.95 18.26 -9.72
CA THR A 119 2.10 18.48 -11.16
C THR A 119 3.43 19.15 -11.48
N ASN A 120 3.82 20.15 -10.70
CA ASN A 120 5.10 20.85 -10.87
C ASN A 120 6.28 19.88 -10.59
N ILE A 121 6.21 19.06 -9.54
CA ILE A 121 7.23 18.03 -9.25
C ILE A 121 7.38 17.08 -10.44
N LYS A 122 6.26 16.59 -10.99
CA LYS A 122 6.29 15.71 -12.18
C LYS A 122 6.96 16.39 -13.38
N ALA A 123 6.62 17.65 -13.64
CA ALA A 123 7.19 18.41 -14.74
C ALA A 123 8.69 18.65 -14.56
N ASP A 124 9.14 18.98 -13.34
CA ASP A 124 10.54 19.21 -13.02
C ASP A 124 11.36 17.92 -13.14
N ILE A 125 10.84 16.78 -12.67
CA ILE A 125 11.49 15.47 -12.86
C ILE A 125 11.61 15.16 -14.35
N LYS A 126 10.53 15.34 -15.13
CA LYS A 126 10.55 15.15 -16.59
C LYS A 126 11.63 15.97 -17.25
N LYS A 127 11.66 17.27 -16.96
CA LYS A 127 12.66 18.20 -17.49
C LYS A 127 14.09 17.78 -17.12
N PHE A 128 14.33 17.34 -15.90
CA PHE A 128 15.64 16.86 -15.45
C PHE A 128 16.05 15.61 -16.22
N LEU A 129 15.17 14.60 -16.36
CA LEU A 129 15.43 13.37 -17.09
C LEU A 129 15.79 13.68 -18.56
N GLU A 130 15.00 14.51 -19.23
CA GLU A 130 15.23 14.87 -20.64
C GLU A 130 16.51 15.69 -20.86
N THR A 131 16.76 16.69 -20.01
CA THR A 131 17.88 17.62 -20.22
C THR A 131 19.20 17.06 -19.73
N LYS A 132 19.25 16.41 -18.57
CA LYS A 132 20.48 15.93 -17.93
C LYS A 132 20.80 14.47 -18.25
N LEU A 133 19.80 13.62 -18.19
CA LEU A 133 20.00 12.19 -18.36
C LEU A 133 19.65 11.69 -19.78
N LYS A 134 19.08 12.54 -20.63
CA LYS A 134 18.62 12.14 -21.98
C LYS A 134 17.69 10.93 -21.94
N LEU A 135 16.89 10.83 -20.87
CA LEU A 135 15.90 9.78 -20.68
C LEU A 135 14.49 10.36 -20.83
N GLU A 136 13.61 9.56 -21.36
CA GLU A 136 12.20 9.91 -21.56
C GLU A 136 11.34 9.38 -20.42
N LEU A 137 10.48 10.22 -19.83
CA LEU A 137 9.52 9.83 -18.81
C LEU A 137 8.27 9.26 -19.45
N SER A 138 7.89 8.03 -19.14
CA SER A 138 6.64 7.45 -19.62
C SER A 138 5.44 8.16 -18.99
N GLU A 139 4.76 8.98 -19.77
CA GLU A 139 3.56 9.74 -19.35
C GLU A 139 2.41 8.82 -18.94
N GLU A 140 2.21 7.71 -19.65
CA GLU A 140 1.16 6.73 -19.40
C GLU A 140 1.32 6.00 -18.05
N LYS A 141 2.57 5.76 -17.64
CA LYS A 141 2.88 5.07 -16.38
C LYS A 141 3.04 6.02 -15.21
N THR A 142 3.43 7.27 -15.45
CA THR A 142 3.68 8.27 -14.40
C THR A 142 2.39 9.03 -14.07
N LEU A 143 1.62 8.53 -13.13
CA LEU A 143 0.33 9.06 -12.75
C LEU A 143 0.40 9.88 -11.46
N ILE A 144 -0.36 10.97 -11.41
CA ILE A 144 -0.64 11.72 -10.17
C ILE A 144 -1.93 11.18 -9.58
N THR A 145 -1.83 10.52 -8.44
CA THR A 145 -2.94 9.83 -7.79
C THR A 145 -3.22 10.44 -6.43
N HIS A 146 -4.51 10.68 -6.11
CA HIS A 146 -4.88 11.11 -4.76
C HIS A 146 -4.49 10.07 -3.73
N SER A 147 -4.00 10.49 -2.56
CA SER A 147 -3.42 9.60 -1.55
C SER A 147 -4.37 8.52 -0.99
N GLU A 148 -5.69 8.69 -1.11
CA GLU A 148 -6.70 7.69 -0.73
C GLU A 148 -6.96 6.68 -1.84
N THR A 149 -6.60 6.99 -3.09
CA THR A 149 -6.70 6.08 -4.25
C THR A 149 -5.44 5.22 -4.32
N PRO A 150 -5.54 3.92 -4.59
CA PRO A 150 -4.37 3.07 -4.68
C PRO A 150 -3.43 3.46 -5.83
N ALA A 151 -2.17 3.70 -5.52
CA ALA A 151 -1.08 3.84 -6.48
C ALA A 151 -0.35 2.50 -6.61
N LYS A 152 -0.07 2.07 -7.83
CA LYS A 152 0.67 0.81 -8.08
C LYS A 152 2.17 1.08 -8.03
N PHE A 153 2.89 0.26 -7.25
CA PHE A 153 4.35 0.29 -7.17
C PHE A 153 4.88 -1.10 -6.82
N LEU A 154 5.79 -1.63 -7.61
CA LEU A 154 6.44 -2.94 -7.41
C LEU A 154 5.44 -4.09 -7.15
N GLY A 155 4.34 -4.12 -7.89
CA GLY A 155 3.31 -5.16 -7.73
C GLY A 155 2.39 -4.98 -6.53
N PHE A 156 2.59 -3.93 -5.73
CA PHE A 156 1.71 -3.54 -4.62
C PHE A 156 0.78 -2.40 -5.00
N GLU A 157 -0.29 -2.25 -4.25
CA GLU A 157 -1.13 -1.06 -4.17
C GLU A 157 -0.84 -0.32 -2.86
N ILE A 158 -0.46 0.95 -2.98
CA ILE A 158 -0.09 1.82 -1.85
C ILE A 158 -1.09 2.96 -1.77
N ARG A 159 -1.66 3.19 -0.57
CA ARG A 159 -2.57 4.32 -0.33
C ARG A 159 -2.56 4.76 1.13
N ASN A 160 -3.09 5.94 1.40
CA ASN A 160 -3.45 6.36 2.75
C ASN A 160 -4.78 5.72 3.16
N ARG A 161 -4.77 5.06 4.31
CA ARG A 161 -5.98 4.44 4.86
C ARG A 161 -6.94 5.48 5.40
N LYS A 162 -8.16 5.50 4.89
CA LYS A 162 -9.29 6.22 5.48
C LYS A 162 -10.05 5.26 6.40
N CYS A 163 -9.94 5.47 7.69
CA CYS A 163 -10.59 4.60 8.67
C CYS A 163 -11.24 5.45 9.75
N SER A 164 -12.53 5.23 9.98
CA SER A 164 -13.30 5.84 11.07
C SER A 164 -13.30 4.99 12.35
N ALA A 165 -12.72 3.78 12.30
CA ALA A 165 -12.67 2.89 13.45
C ALA A 165 -11.94 3.54 14.62
N THR A 166 -12.48 3.33 15.81
CA THR A 166 -11.89 3.80 17.07
C THR A 166 -11.55 2.61 17.95
N LYS A 167 -10.43 2.71 18.66
CA LYS A 167 -10.10 1.78 19.74
C LYS A 167 -9.84 2.55 21.04
N ARG A 168 -9.89 1.87 22.17
CA ARG A 168 -9.50 2.45 23.46
C ARG A 168 -7.99 2.26 23.65
N ASP A 169 -7.36 3.28 24.22
CA ASP A 169 -5.97 3.17 24.70
C ASP A 169 -5.93 2.53 26.10
N SER A 170 -4.74 2.34 26.65
CA SER A 170 -4.52 1.79 28.01
C SER A 170 -5.22 2.59 29.12
N LEU A 171 -5.52 3.86 28.87
CA LEU A 171 -6.25 4.74 29.78
C LEU A 171 -7.76 4.79 29.48
N GLY A 172 -8.29 3.85 28.67
CA GLY A 172 -9.71 3.78 28.31
C GLY A 172 -10.20 4.87 27.35
N ARG A 173 -9.34 5.77 26.84
CA ARG A 173 -9.72 6.88 25.96
C ARG A 173 -9.91 6.39 24.54
N LYS A 174 -11.01 6.78 23.89
CA LYS A 174 -11.25 6.49 22.48
C LYS A 174 -10.28 7.28 21.60
N LYS A 175 -9.57 6.59 20.72
CA LYS A 175 -8.69 7.17 19.68
C LYS A 175 -9.08 6.61 18.31
N ARG A 176 -8.89 7.41 17.25
CA ARG A 176 -8.94 6.87 15.89
C ARG A 176 -7.82 5.85 15.74
N SER A 177 -8.17 4.74 15.12
CA SER A 177 -7.22 3.66 14.82
C SER A 177 -6.91 3.66 13.34
N LEU A 178 -5.61 3.59 13.02
CA LEU A 178 -5.12 3.36 11.66
C LEU A 178 -5.53 4.39 10.59
N SER A 179 -6.19 5.51 10.95
CA SER A 179 -6.50 6.57 9.99
C SER A 179 -5.25 7.31 9.57
N LYS A 180 -5.10 7.57 8.26
CA LYS A 180 -3.94 8.25 7.65
C LYS A 180 -2.60 7.48 7.79
N THR A 181 -2.66 6.17 8.04
CA THR A 181 -1.49 5.30 7.92
C THR A 181 -1.37 4.81 6.48
N ILE A 182 -0.14 4.61 6.03
CA ILE A 182 0.12 3.99 4.73
C ILE A 182 -0.33 2.53 4.78
N GLU A 183 -1.14 2.14 3.81
CA GLU A 183 -1.61 0.77 3.62
C GLU A 183 -0.99 0.22 2.34
N ILE A 184 -0.28 -0.90 2.46
CA ILE A 184 0.31 -1.63 1.34
C ILE A 184 -0.50 -2.91 1.16
N LYS A 185 -1.05 -3.13 -0.04
CA LYS A 185 -1.86 -4.31 -0.37
C LYS A 185 -1.33 -5.04 -1.59
N ILE A 186 -1.62 -6.32 -1.65
CA ILE A 186 -1.46 -7.14 -2.86
C ILE A 186 -2.75 -7.01 -3.68
N PRO A 187 -2.69 -6.49 -4.91
CA PRO A 187 -3.84 -6.51 -5.82
C PRO A 187 -4.23 -7.94 -6.19
N LEU A 188 -5.51 -8.20 -6.38
CA LEU A 188 -5.97 -9.51 -6.86
C LEU A 188 -5.40 -9.85 -8.24
N ASP A 189 -5.24 -8.86 -9.09
CA ASP A 189 -4.60 -8.96 -10.40
C ASP A 189 -3.16 -9.49 -10.33
N THR A 190 -2.39 -9.09 -9.32
CA THR A 190 -1.02 -9.59 -9.10
C THR A 190 -1.03 -11.09 -8.76
N VAL A 191 -1.95 -11.53 -7.89
CA VAL A 191 -2.15 -12.95 -7.56
C VAL A 191 -2.51 -13.73 -8.82
N LYS A 192 -3.49 -13.23 -9.58
CA LYS A 192 -3.94 -13.82 -10.85
C LYS A 192 -2.80 -13.99 -11.86
N LYS A 193 -2.04 -12.92 -12.09
CA LYS A 193 -0.89 -12.95 -13.01
C LYS A 193 0.17 -13.95 -12.60
N LYS A 194 0.46 -14.07 -11.31
CA LYS A 194 1.44 -15.05 -10.80
C LYS A 194 0.95 -16.48 -10.96
N LEU A 195 -0.31 -16.77 -10.63
CA LEU A 195 -0.89 -18.12 -10.82
C LEU A 195 -0.93 -18.53 -12.29
N LEU A 196 -1.24 -17.58 -13.20
CA LEU A 196 -1.17 -17.83 -14.64
C LEU A 196 0.26 -18.06 -15.12
N ALA A 197 1.24 -17.27 -14.62
CA ALA A 197 2.65 -17.42 -14.97
C ALA A 197 3.24 -18.76 -14.50
N PHE A 198 2.74 -19.32 -13.39
CA PHE A 198 3.11 -20.65 -12.92
C PHE A 198 2.32 -21.79 -13.61
N ASP A 199 1.40 -21.42 -14.48
CA ASP A 199 0.54 -22.36 -15.22
C ASP A 199 -0.28 -23.31 -14.31
N VAL A 200 -0.71 -22.83 -13.12
CA VAL A 200 -1.42 -23.62 -12.09
C VAL A 200 -2.92 -23.36 -12.08
N VAL A 201 -3.42 -22.44 -12.88
CA VAL A 201 -4.82 -22.01 -12.87
C VAL A 201 -5.40 -21.86 -14.27
N GLU A 202 -6.64 -22.30 -14.43
CA GLU A 202 -7.49 -22.01 -15.58
C GLU A 202 -8.59 -21.05 -15.14
N ILE A 203 -8.82 -19.97 -15.89
CA ILE A 203 -9.86 -18.98 -15.58
C ILE A 203 -11.03 -19.18 -16.53
N LYS A 204 -12.18 -19.54 -15.97
CA LYS A 204 -13.45 -19.68 -16.67
C LYS A 204 -14.38 -18.53 -16.30
N LYS A 205 -15.17 -18.04 -17.24
CA LYS A 205 -16.24 -17.10 -16.98
C LYS A 205 -17.56 -17.85 -16.86
N HIS A 206 -18.27 -17.62 -15.77
CA HIS A 206 -19.62 -18.14 -15.55
C HIS A 206 -20.50 -17.03 -14.99
N ASN A 207 -21.62 -16.72 -15.66
CA ASN A 207 -22.52 -15.62 -15.29
C ASN A 207 -21.81 -14.28 -15.05
N GLY A 208 -20.85 -13.92 -15.93
CA GLY A 208 -20.06 -12.68 -15.83
C GLY A 208 -19.00 -12.64 -14.73
N LYS A 209 -18.89 -13.70 -13.91
CA LYS A 209 -17.88 -13.83 -12.85
C LYS A 209 -16.75 -14.75 -13.28
N GLU A 210 -15.51 -14.39 -12.88
CA GLU A 210 -14.36 -15.27 -13.08
C GLU A 210 -14.34 -16.37 -12.01
N ILE A 211 -14.23 -17.60 -12.46
CA ILE A 211 -13.99 -18.77 -11.61
C ILE A 211 -12.60 -19.28 -11.88
N TRP A 212 -11.78 -19.32 -10.86
CA TRP A 212 -10.41 -19.80 -10.92
C TRP A 212 -10.37 -21.28 -10.57
N LYS A 213 -9.99 -22.11 -11.52
CA LYS A 213 -9.91 -23.57 -11.33
C LYS A 213 -8.45 -24.00 -11.34
N PRO A 214 -7.94 -24.68 -10.30
CA PRO A 214 -6.62 -25.27 -10.32
C PRO A 214 -6.48 -26.23 -11.50
N LYS A 215 -5.32 -26.24 -12.17
CA LYS A 215 -5.01 -27.20 -13.24
C LYS A 215 -3.70 -27.94 -12.93
N ALA A 216 -3.56 -29.15 -13.48
CA ALA A 216 -2.32 -29.91 -13.40
C ALA A 216 -1.22 -29.25 -14.23
N ARG A 217 0.02 -29.52 -13.90
CA ARG A 217 1.24 -29.13 -14.63
C ARG A 217 1.87 -30.36 -15.28
N PRO A 218 1.45 -30.72 -16.48
CA PRO A 218 1.91 -31.96 -17.14
C PRO A 218 3.42 -32.02 -17.37
N GLU A 219 4.06 -30.85 -17.52
CA GLU A 219 5.51 -30.72 -17.69
C GLU A 219 6.31 -31.27 -16.50
N LEU A 220 5.68 -31.38 -15.33
CA LEU A 220 6.32 -31.91 -14.12
C LEU A 220 6.11 -33.43 -13.95
N ASN A 221 5.30 -34.08 -14.78
CA ASN A 221 4.98 -35.51 -14.61
C ASN A 221 6.20 -36.44 -14.67
N PHE A 222 7.25 -36.02 -15.34
CA PHE A 222 8.50 -36.79 -15.50
C PHE A 222 9.52 -36.53 -14.38
N ASN A 223 9.28 -35.52 -13.53
CA ASN A 223 10.15 -35.21 -12.41
C ASN A 223 9.89 -36.17 -11.25
N ASP A 224 10.86 -36.31 -10.33
CA ASP A 224 10.68 -37.02 -9.08
C ASP A 224 9.63 -36.31 -8.20
N ASP A 225 8.97 -37.06 -7.31
CA ASP A 225 7.92 -36.51 -6.43
C ASP A 225 8.44 -35.43 -5.51
N LEU A 226 9.66 -35.61 -5.00
CA LEU A 226 10.32 -34.63 -4.16
C LEU A 226 10.62 -33.34 -4.94
N GLU A 227 11.05 -33.45 -6.19
CA GLU A 227 11.28 -32.29 -7.05
C GLU A 227 9.99 -31.52 -7.33
N ILE A 228 8.89 -32.23 -7.62
CA ILE A 228 7.55 -31.63 -7.80
C ILE A 228 7.19 -30.84 -6.53
N LEU A 229 7.26 -31.49 -5.37
CA LEU A 229 6.93 -30.87 -4.08
C LEU A 229 7.81 -29.64 -3.80
N GLN A 230 9.12 -29.76 -4.01
CA GLN A 230 10.07 -28.65 -3.83
C GLN A 230 9.78 -27.48 -4.77
N ARG A 231 9.37 -27.75 -5.99
CA ARG A 231 9.01 -26.71 -6.97
C ARG A 231 7.81 -25.90 -6.48
N TYR A 232 6.70 -26.56 -6.10
CA TYR A 232 5.52 -25.89 -5.54
C TYR A 232 5.84 -25.12 -4.26
N ASN A 233 6.59 -25.71 -3.34
CA ASN A 233 7.00 -25.07 -2.09
C ASN A 233 7.87 -23.83 -2.32
N SER A 234 8.80 -23.88 -3.28
CA SER A 234 9.67 -22.75 -3.59
C SER A 234 8.88 -21.58 -4.18
N GLU A 235 7.91 -21.86 -5.06
CA GLU A 235 7.05 -20.86 -5.67
C GLU A 235 6.11 -20.20 -4.63
N ILE A 236 5.52 -20.98 -3.73
CA ILE A 236 4.69 -20.47 -2.62
C ILE A 236 5.54 -19.62 -1.67
N ARG A 237 6.70 -20.11 -1.28
CA ARG A 237 7.63 -19.40 -0.38
C ARG A 237 8.15 -18.13 -1.02
N GLY A 238 8.49 -18.15 -2.31
CA GLY A 238 8.93 -16.98 -3.06
C GLY A 238 7.85 -15.89 -3.10
N PHE A 239 6.60 -16.27 -3.34
CA PHE A 239 5.47 -15.34 -3.28
C PHE A 239 5.30 -14.72 -1.88
N TYR A 240 5.34 -15.55 -0.83
CA TYR A 240 5.24 -15.06 0.55
C TYR A 240 6.40 -14.14 0.94
N ASN A 241 7.63 -14.52 0.63
CA ASN A 241 8.81 -13.71 0.97
C ASN A 241 8.77 -12.33 0.33
N TYR A 242 8.24 -12.22 -0.89
CA TYR A 242 8.11 -10.94 -1.56
C TYR A 242 6.92 -10.11 -1.03
N PHE A 243 5.76 -10.74 -0.85
CA PHE A 243 4.51 -10.04 -0.54
C PHE A 243 4.15 -10.02 0.95
N GLY A 244 4.94 -10.62 1.82
CA GLY A 244 4.65 -10.80 3.25
C GLY A 244 4.43 -9.50 4.04
N ILE A 245 4.96 -8.37 3.55
CA ILE A 245 4.79 -7.04 4.17
C ILE A 245 3.39 -6.43 3.99
N ALA A 246 2.58 -6.98 3.08
CA ALA A 246 1.26 -6.44 2.77
C ALA A 246 0.25 -6.76 3.86
N VAL A 247 -0.61 -5.78 4.19
CA VAL A 247 -1.64 -5.93 5.25
C VAL A 247 -2.70 -6.98 4.93
N ASN A 248 -2.89 -7.33 3.66
CA ASN A 248 -3.80 -8.38 3.21
C ASN A 248 -3.08 -9.68 2.82
N CYS A 249 -1.82 -9.84 3.20
CA CYS A 249 -0.99 -10.99 2.82
C CYS A 249 -1.68 -12.32 3.19
N ALA A 250 -2.10 -12.50 4.44
CA ALA A 250 -2.75 -13.74 4.89
C ALA A 250 -3.95 -14.15 4.02
N LYS A 251 -4.83 -13.20 3.68
CA LYS A 251 -5.98 -13.45 2.80
C LYS A 251 -5.56 -13.88 1.40
N GLN A 252 -4.58 -13.17 0.82
CA GLN A 252 -4.12 -13.45 -0.53
C GLN A 252 -3.32 -14.77 -0.59
N MET A 253 -2.55 -15.05 0.46
CA MET A 253 -1.82 -16.33 0.59
C MET A 253 -2.76 -17.54 0.71
N ASN A 254 -3.87 -17.41 1.45
CA ASN A 254 -4.85 -18.49 1.51
C ASN A 254 -5.43 -18.81 0.12
N ASN A 255 -5.79 -17.80 -0.66
CA ASN A 255 -6.29 -17.98 -2.02
C ASN A 255 -5.21 -18.57 -2.95
N PHE A 256 -4.00 -18.01 -2.88
CA PHE A 256 -2.87 -18.45 -3.69
C PHE A 256 -2.46 -19.88 -3.33
N GLY A 257 -2.26 -20.17 -2.04
CA GLY A 257 -1.88 -21.48 -1.53
C GLY A 257 -2.88 -22.57 -1.87
N HIS A 258 -4.17 -22.29 -1.73
CA HIS A 258 -5.22 -23.22 -2.11
C HIS A 258 -5.14 -23.63 -3.59
N ILE A 259 -4.95 -22.67 -4.51
CA ILE A 259 -4.82 -22.97 -5.95
C ILE A 259 -3.55 -23.78 -6.21
N MET A 260 -2.43 -23.41 -5.59
CA MET A 260 -1.15 -24.09 -5.73
C MET A 260 -1.23 -25.54 -5.22
N GLU A 261 -1.79 -25.75 -4.05
CA GLU A 261 -1.95 -27.06 -3.43
C GLU A 261 -2.84 -27.99 -4.28
N TYR A 262 -4.01 -27.50 -4.70
CA TYR A 262 -4.88 -28.29 -5.57
C TYR A 262 -4.29 -28.55 -6.96
N SER A 263 -3.50 -27.62 -7.49
CA SER A 263 -2.73 -27.84 -8.72
C SER A 263 -1.70 -28.96 -8.54
N MET A 264 -1.00 -28.98 -7.40
CA MET A 264 -0.05 -30.04 -7.06
C MET A 264 -0.73 -31.40 -6.97
N TYR A 265 -1.86 -31.52 -6.26
CA TYR A 265 -2.63 -32.78 -6.20
C TYR A 265 -3.09 -33.25 -7.59
N LYS A 266 -3.52 -32.31 -8.44
CA LYS A 266 -3.89 -32.66 -9.82
C LYS A 266 -2.68 -33.11 -10.66
N THR A 267 -1.51 -32.55 -10.41
CA THR A 267 -0.26 -32.95 -11.08
C THR A 267 0.12 -34.37 -10.67
N PHE A 268 0.08 -34.69 -9.38
CA PHE A 268 0.29 -36.07 -8.91
C PHE A 268 -0.79 -37.05 -9.42
N ALA A 269 -2.06 -36.62 -9.42
CA ALA A 269 -3.15 -37.45 -9.95
C ALA A 269 -2.96 -37.77 -11.44
N ALA A 270 -2.46 -36.79 -12.22
CA ALA A 270 -2.11 -37.01 -13.62
C ALA A 270 -0.89 -37.94 -13.77
N LYS A 271 0.16 -37.75 -12.97
CA LYS A 271 1.38 -38.58 -12.97
C LYS A 271 1.03 -40.05 -12.68
N TYR A 272 0.23 -40.30 -11.66
CA TYR A 272 -0.14 -41.67 -11.22
C TYR A 272 -1.43 -42.20 -11.83
N ARG A 273 -1.99 -41.50 -12.83
CA ARG A 273 -3.27 -41.89 -13.48
C ARG A 273 -4.38 -42.19 -12.44
N SER A 274 -4.46 -41.40 -11.40
CA SER A 274 -5.34 -41.55 -10.25
C SER A 274 -6.31 -40.36 -10.11
N LYS A 275 -7.23 -40.44 -9.13
CA LYS A 275 -8.12 -39.35 -8.77
C LYS A 275 -7.45 -38.52 -7.65
N VAL A 276 -7.68 -37.21 -7.63
CA VAL A 276 -7.17 -36.30 -6.58
C VAL A 276 -7.55 -36.74 -5.16
N THR A 277 -8.75 -37.40 -5.02
CA THR A 277 -9.22 -37.92 -3.74
C THR A 277 -8.48 -39.16 -3.25
N LYS A 278 -7.55 -39.71 -4.04
CA LYS A 278 -6.76 -40.90 -3.70
C LYS A 278 -5.25 -40.56 -3.55
N ILE A 279 -4.88 -39.33 -3.83
CA ILE A 279 -3.55 -38.76 -3.63
C ILE A 279 -3.48 -38.12 -2.25
#